data_592daf84a4060bfe662b9a8d09e8b656
#
_entry.id   592daf84a4060bfe662b9a8d09e8b656
#
_cell.length_a   1.000
_cell.length_b   1.000
_cell.length_c   1.000
_cell.angle_alpha   90.00
_cell.angle_beta   90.00
_cell.angle_gamma   90.00
#
_symmetry.space_group_name_H-M   'P 1'
#
loop_
_entity.id
_entity.type
_entity.pdbx_description
1 polymer ?
#
loop_
_entity_poly.entity_id
_entity_poly.type
_entity_poly.pdbx_seq_one_letter_code
_entity_poly.pdbx_strand_id
1 'polypeptide(L)'
;IRAVKHEKPDYILVGGDLVTRSNPKTDAIALELIRQLVKICPVYLANGNHEQKMRICTEEYGDRYEKYMAAVQEAGVHVLESASEEVSMKGVPVQISGLELPVKCYARFFAQKLQIQDVRDAIGEPKEGCYQILLAHTPVFMPVYQKWGADMTLSGHLHGGIIGLPGIGGLITPQAVLFPKYAGGIYREGKHVGIVSRGLGTHTVNLRFCNPAELVS
;
A
#
# COMPACT_ATOMS: atom_id res chain seq x y z
N ILE A 1 7.97 10.73 -11.59
CA ILE A 1 9.08 10.08 -12.33
C ILE A 1 10.42 10.76 -12.09
N ARG A 2 10.55 12.11 -12.26
CA ARG A 2 11.84 12.80 -12.05
C ARG A 2 12.39 12.59 -10.65
N ALA A 3 11.57 12.69 -9.59
CA ALA A 3 11.96 12.43 -8.23
C ALA A 3 12.44 10.98 -8.06
N VAL A 4 11.68 10.00 -8.55
CA VAL A 4 12.06 8.57 -8.49
C VAL A 4 13.42 8.33 -9.16
N LYS A 5 13.64 8.88 -10.35
CA LYS A 5 14.94 8.75 -11.04
C LYS A 5 16.10 9.41 -10.28
N HIS A 6 15.83 10.50 -9.57
CA HIS A 6 16.83 11.18 -8.75
C HIS A 6 17.31 10.32 -7.59
N GLU A 7 16.39 9.57 -6.94
CA GLU A 7 16.70 8.68 -5.82
C GLU A 7 17.49 7.42 -6.24
N LYS A 8 17.52 7.07 -7.55
CA LYS A 8 18.21 5.88 -8.10
C LYS A 8 17.86 4.59 -7.31
N PRO A 9 16.58 4.25 -7.17
CA PRO A 9 16.17 3.11 -6.37
C PRO A 9 16.61 1.79 -6.99
N ASP A 10 16.94 0.81 -6.15
CA ASP A 10 17.17 -0.57 -6.55
C ASP A 10 15.82 -1.31 -6.77
N TYR A 11 14.78 -0.91 -6.04
CA TYR A 11 13.42 -1.46 -6.10
C TYR A 11 12.38 -0.37 -5.88
N ILE A 12 11.20 -0.53 -6.47
CA ILE A 12 10.03 0.32 -6.23
C ILE A 12 8.92 -0.52 -5.64
N LEU A 13 8.43 -0.12 -4.47
CA LEU A 13 7.37 -0.80 -3.75
C LEU A 13 6.12 0.08 -3.75
N VAL A 14 5.01 -0.46 -4.25
CA VAL A 14 3.73 0.25 -4.40
C VAL A 14 2.70 -0.38 -3.46
N GLY A 15 2.22 0.40 -2.50
CA GLY A 15 1.33 -0.05 -1.43
C GLY A 15 -0.17 0.03 -1.75
N GLY A 16 -0.56 0.04 -3.04
CA GLY A 16 -1.96 0.00 -3.47
C GLY A 16 -2.63 1.35 -3.68
N ASP A 17 -3.90 1.31 -4.09
CA ASP A 17 -4.74 2.46 -4.44
C ASP A 17 -4.10 3.34 -5.54
N LEU A 18 -3.48 2.70 -6.56
CA LEU A 18 -3.03 3.40 -7.76
C LEU A 18 -4.19 3.90 -8.62
N VAL A 19 -5.30 3.20 -8.56
CA VAL A 19 -6.54 3.53 -9.29
C VAL A 19 -7.67 3.84 -8.32
N THR A 20 -8.64 4.60 -8.79
CA THR A 20 -9.84 4.91 -8.02
C THR A 20 -11.03 4.19 -8.63
N ARG A 21 -11.70 3.33 -7.86
CA ARG A 21 -12.88 2.59 -8.34
C ARG A 21 -13.97 3.48 -8.93
N SER A 22 -14.14 4.69 -8.40
CA SER A 22 -15.15 5.66 -8.86
C SER A 22 -14.80 6.41 -10.15
N ASN A 23 -13.54 6.31 -10.63
CA ASN A 23 -13.10 7.04 -11.82
C ASN A 23 -12.24 6.14 -12.73
N PRO A 24 -12.82 5.55 -13.78
CA PRO A 24 -12.09 4.69 -14.72
C PRO A 24 -10.92 5.37 -15.45
N LYS A 25 -10.92 6.69 -15.55
CA LYS A 25 -9.82 7.43 -16.20
C LYS A 25 -8.50 7.30 -15.44
N THR A 26 -8.56 6.94 -14.15
CA THR A 26 -7.35 6.72 -13.34
C THR A 26 -6.54 5.52 -13.81
N ASP A 27 -7.18 4.52 -14.46
CA ASP A 27 -6.52 3.28 -14.90
C ASP A 27 -5.44 3.57 -15.95
N ALA A 28 -5.77 4.38 -16.95
CA ALA A 28 -4.81 4.77 -17.98
C ALA A 28 -3.65 5.60 -17.42
N ILE A 29 -3.93 6.50 -16.47
CA ILE A 29 -2.91 7.34 -15.80
C ILE A 29 -1.98 6.48 -14.96
N ALA A 30 -2.54 5.54 -14.17
CA ALA A 30 -1.77 4.62 -13.36
C ALA A 30 -0.91 3.68 -14.21
N LEU A 31 -1.47 3.15 -15.30
CA LEU A 31 -0.73 2.28 -16.21
C LEU A 31 0.42 3.01 -16.91
N GLU A 32 0.22 4.27 -17.33
CA GLU A 32 1.30 5.09 -17.89
C GLU A 32 2.41 5.34 -16.84
N LEU A 33 2.05 5.62 -15.59
CA LEU A 33 3.01 5.74 -14.50
C LEU A 33 3.81 4.44 -14.34
N ILE A 34 3.12 3.30 -14.24
CA ILE A 34 3.73 1.96 -14.09
C ILE A 34 4.71 1.68 -15.23
N ARG A 35 4.32 1.92 -16.50
CA ARG A 35 5.19 1.73 -17.67
C ARG A 35 6.48 2.57 -17.64
N GLN A 36 6.45 3.69 -16.93
CA GLN A 36 7.63 4.50 -16.71
C GLN A 36 8.48 4.02 -15.52
N LEU A 37 7.84 3.51 -14.46
CA LEU A 37 8.54 3.02 -13.29
C LEU A 37 9.33 1.73 -13.57
N VAL A 38 8.76 0.77 -14.31
CA VAL A 38 9.42 -0.50 -14.66
C VAL A 38 10.67 -0.32 -15.52
N LYS A 39 10.82 0.85 -16.20
CA LYS A 39 12.04 1.22 -16.93
C LYS A 39 13.18 1.68 -16.02
N ILE A 40 12.92 1.88 -14.74
CA ILE A 40 13.91 2.37 -13.77
C ILE A 40 14.51 1.19 -13.01
N CYS A 41 13.68 0.35 -12.39
CA CYS A 41 14.07 -0.84 -11.63
C CYS A 41 12.84 -1.75 -11.42
N PRO A 42 13.01 -2.97 -10.87
CA PRO A 42 11.89 -3.85 -10.53
C PRO A 42 10.84 -3.16 -9.67
N VAL A 43 9.56 -3.38 -10.01
CA VAL A 43 8.40 -2.79 -9.33
C VAL A 43 7.55 -3.90 -8.71
N TYR A 44 7.27 -3.81 -7.43
CA TYR A 44 6.38 -4.68 -6.67
C TYR A 44 5.13 -3.92 -6.28
N LEU A 45 3.97 -4.48 -6.52
CA LEU A 45 2.67 -3.84 -6.26
C LEU A 45 1.81 -4.77 -5.43
N ALA A 46 1.31 -4.27 -4.31
CA ALA A 46 0.19 -4.86 -3.58
C ALA A 46 -1.09 -4.05 -3.83
N ASN A 47 -2.24 -4.71 -3.80
CA ASN A 47 -3.52 -4.04 -3.96
C ASN A 47 -3.89 -3.19 -2.74
N GLY A 48 -4.54 -2.05 -3.01
CA GLY A 48 -5.28 -1.31 -2.00
C GLY A 48 -6.76 -1.73 -1.97
N ASN A 49 -7.55 -1.01 -1.17
CA ASN A 49 -8.97 -1.32 -1.06
C ASN A 49 -9.78 -0.94 -2.31
N HIS A 50 -9.29 -0.04 -3.14
CA HIS A 50 -9.94 0.31 -4.40
C HIS A 50 -9.82 -0.81 -5.43
N GLU A 51 -8.61 -1.33 -5.65
CA GLU A 51 -8.35 -2.45 -6.53
C GLU A 51 -9.09 -3.70 -6.06
N GLN A 52 -8.96 -4.05 -4.78
CA GLN A 52 -9.62 -5.21 -4.20
C GLN A 52 -11.15 -5.15 -4.35
N LYS A 53 -11.76 -3.97 -4.12
CA LYS A 53 -13.20 -3.82 -4.26
C LYS A 53 -13.65 -3.97 -5.70
N MET A 54 -12.90 -3.49 -6.69
CA MET A 54 -13.19 -3.72 -8.09
C MET A 54 -13.16 -5.22 -8.43
N ARG A 55 -12.22 -5.98 -7.88
CA ARG A 55 -12.09 -7.42 -8.08
C ARG A 55 -13.29 -8.21 -7.56
N ILE A 56 -13.78 -7.88 -6.36
CA ILE A 56 -14.84 -8.68 -5.71
C ILE A 56 -16.25 -8.21 -6.05
N CYS A 57 -16.45 -6.97 -6.51
CA CYS A 57 -17.75 -6.44 -6.88
C CYS A 57 -17.92 -6.39 -8.41
N THR A 58 -17.78 -7.55 -9.06
CA THR A 58 -17.86 -7.67 -10.53
C THR A 58 -19.20 -7.23 -11.11
N GLU A 59 -20.30 -7.30 -10.33
CA GLU A 59 -21.60 -6.76 -10.74
C GLU A 59 -21.57 -5.24 -10.97
N GLU A 60 -20.73 -4.50 -10.21
CA GLU A 60 -20.60 -3.04 -10.30
C GLU A 60 -19.50 -2.62 -11.30
N TYR A 61 -18.40 -3.38 -11.36
CA TYR A 61 -17.19 -2.97 -12.10
C TYR A 61 -16.89 -3.83 -13.34
N GLY A 62 -17.66 -4.90 -13.58
CA GLY A 62 -17.43 -5.82 -14.70
C GLY A 62 -16.04 -6.48 -14.59
N ASP A 63 -15.34 -6.51 -15.71
CA ASP A 63 -13.99 -7.07 -15.86
C ASP A 63 -12.87 -6.01 -15.81
N ARG A 64 -13.18 -4.83 -15.22
CA ARG A 64 -12.24 -3.70 -15.17
C ARG A 64 -10.97 -4.04 -14.39
N TYR A 65 -11.12 -4.75 -13.27
CA TYR A 65 -9.98 -5.16 -12.45
C TYR A 65 -9.04 -6.08 -13.22
N GLU A 66 -9.58 -7.12 -13.83
CA GLU A 66 -8.84 -8.12 -14.59
C GLU A 66 -8.09 -7.49 -15.77
N LYS A 67 -8.76 -6.60 -16.51
CA LYS A 67 -8.14 -5.87 -17.63
C LYS A 67 -7.01 -4.96 -17.17
N TYR A 68 -7.22 -4.26 -16.06
CA TYR A 68 -6.19 -3.37 -15.49
C TYR A 68 -4.98 -4.16 -15.01
N MET A 69 -5.20 -5.24 -14.23
CA MET A 69 -4.11 -6.06 -13.69
C MET A 69 -3.35 -6.83 -14.77
N ALA A 70 -4.04 -7.34 -15.79
CA ALA A 70 -3.37 -7.94 -16.94
C ALA A 70 -2.40 -6.96 -17.62
N ALA A 71 -2.82 -5.70 -17.83
CA ALA A 71 -1.97 -4.67 -18.42
C ALA A 71 -0.81 -4.25 -17.50
N VAL A 72 -1.01 -4.28 -16.17
CA VAL A 72 0.05 -4.02 -15.16
C VAL A 72 1.10 -5.14 -15.19
N GLN A 73 0.65 -6.42 -15.22
CA GLN A 73 1.54 -7.57 -15.32
C GLN A 73 2.28 -7.62 -16.66
N GLU A 74 1.61 -7.33 -17.77
CA GLU A 74 2.23 -7.22 -19.09
C GLU A 74 3.31 -6.13 -19.13
N ALA A 75 3.15 -5.06 -18.37
CA ALA A 75 4.17 -4.02 -18.23
C ALA A 75 5.41 -4.48 -17.44
N GLY A 76 5.40 -5.65 -16.81
CA GLY A 76 6.52 -6.23 -16.06
C GLY A 76 6.53 -5.94 -14.56
N VAL A 77 5.36 -5.68 -13.97
CA VAL A 77 5.22 -5.50 -12.52
C VAL A 77 5.02 -6.83 -11.81
N HIS A 78 5.68 -7.03 -10.69
CA HIS A 78 5.43 -8.12 -9.76
C HIS A 78 4.21 -7.78 -8.91
N VAL A 79 3.06 -8.40 -9.22
CA VAL A 79 1.79 -8.16 -8.51
C VAL A 79 1.66 -9.16 -7.37
N LEU A 80 1.53 -8.66 -6.14
CA LEU A 80 1.47 -9.45 -4.92
C LEU A 80 0.04 -9.42 -4.35
N GLU A 81 -0.82 -10.27 -4.88
CA GLU A 81 -2.21 -10.46 -4.39
C GLU A 81 -2.24 -11.55 -3.32
N SER A 82 -2.13 -11.19 -2.06
CA SER A 82 -1.92 -12.15 -0.95
C SER A 82 -0.84 -13.18 -1.31
N ALA A 83 0.30 -12.68 -1.74
CA ALA A 83 1.43 -13.47 -2.22
C ALA A 83 2.75 -12.90 -1.72
N SER A 84 3.79 -13.73 -1.78
CA SER A 84 5.13 -13.35 -1.36
C SER A 84 6.16 -13.75 -2.42
N GLU A 85 7.15 -12.91 -2.63
CA GLU A 85 8.32 -13.20 -3.46
C GLU A 85 9.61 -12.99 -2.68
N GLU A 86 10.61 -13.81 -2.99
CA GLU A 86 11.96 -13.71 -2.43
C GLU A 86 12.88 -13.01 -3.40
N VAL A 87 13.63 -12.07 -2.88
CA VAL A 87 14.62 -11.30 -3.65
C VAL A 87 15.91 -11.18 -2.86
N SER A 88 16.99 -10.89 -3.57
CA SER A 88 18.26 -10.52 -2.93
C SER A 88 18.47 -9.01 -3.05
N MET A 89 18.42 -8.31 -1.93
CA MET A 89 18.69 -6.87 -1.89
C MET A 89 20.13 -6.64 -1.38
N LYS A 90 21.04 -6.33 -2.29
CA LYS A 90 22.49 -6.15 -1.97
C LYS A 90 23.10 -7.32 -1.18
N GLY A 91 22.70 -8.54 -1.56
CA GLY A 91 23.19 -9.77 -0.91
C GLY A 91 22.40 -10.17 0.35
N VAL A 92 21.43 -9.39 0.79
CA VAL A 92 20.54 -9.75 1.90
C VAL A 92 19.31 -10.47 1.35
N PRO A 93 18.96 -11.67 1.83
CA PRO A 93 17.70 -12.31 1.46
C PRO A 93 16.52 -11.54 2.07
N VAL A 94 15.58 -11.16 1.22
CA VAL A 94 14.39 -10.39 1.60
C VAL A 94 13.16 -11.11 1.07
N GLN A 95 12.13 -11.24 1.89
CA GLN A 95 10.80 -11.62 1.46
C GLN A 95 9.94 -10.36 1.36
N ILE A 96 9.36 -10.11 0.18
CA ILE A 96 8.38 -9.06 -0.04
C ILE A 96 7.00 -9.71 -0.11
N SER A 97 6.12 -9.34 0.79
CA SER A 97 4.76 -9.89 0.87
C SER A 97 3.74 -8.78 0.63
N GLY A 98 2.75 -9.03 -0.23
CA GLY A 98 1.59 -8.17 -0.42
C GLY A 98 0.37 -8.77 0.29
N LEU A 99 -0.20 -8.06 1.26
CA LEU A 99 -1.33 -8.51 2.05
C LEU A 99 -2.62 -7.80 1.64
N GLU A 100 -3.57 -8.54 1.12
CA GLU A 100 -4.94 -8.08 0.95
C GLU A 100 -5.77 -8.41 2.19
N LEU A 101 -6.42 -7.41 2.76
CA LEU A 101 -7.30 -7.58 3.91
C LEU A 101 -8.75 -7.74 3.46
N PRO A 102 -9.58 -8.46 4.22
CA PRO A 102 -11.02 -8.46 3.99
C PRO A 102 -11.57 -7.03 3.92
N VAL A 103 -12.44 -6.75 2.95
CA VAL A 103 -12.99 -5.38 2.73
C VAL A 103 -13.62 -4.80 3.99
N LYS A 104 -14.15 -5.65 4.87
CA LYS A 104 -14.70 -5.25 6.18
C LYS A 104 -13.67 -4.60 7.10
N CYS A 105 -12.37 -4.87 6.91
CA CYS A 105 -11.29 -4.22 7.65
C CYS A 105 -11.14 -2.73 7.30
N TYR A 106 -11.64 -2.30 6.15
CA TYR A 106 -11.64 -0.90 5.70
C TYR A 106 -12.94 -0.15 6.02
N ALA A 107 -13.87 -0.79 6.73
CA ALA A 107 -15.16 -0.17 7.07
C ALA A 107 -14.95 1.05 7.98
N ARG A 108 -15.73 2.12 7.72
CA ARG A 108 -15.70 3.36 8.50
C ARG A 108 -16.18 3.14 9.95
N PHE A 109 -17.22 2.33 10.09
CA PHE A 109 -17.81 1.95 11.38
C PHE A 109 -17.85 0.43 11.45
N PHE A 110 -17.65 -0.13 12.64
CA PHE A 110 -17.67 -1.58 12.87
C PHE A 110 -16.65 -2.34 12.01
N ALA A 111 -15.45 -1.77 11.83
CA ALA A 111 -14.37 -2.46 11.13
C ALA A 111 -14.07 -3.82 11.81
N GLN A 112 -13.90 -4.86 10.99
CA GLN A 112 -13.48 -6.17 11.49
C GLN A 112 -12.09 -6.05 12.13
N LYS A 113 -11.90 -6.69 13.28
CA LYS A 113 -10.56 -6.82 13.88
C LYS A 113 -9.76 -7.85 13.09
N LEU A 114 -8.56 -7.49 12.71
CA LEU A 114 -7.61 -8.42 12.09
C LEU A 114 -6.94 -9.27 13.18
N GLN A 115 -6.88 -10.58 12.94
CA GLN A 115 -6.13 -11.51 13.77
C GLN A 115 -4.84 -11.92 13.04
N ILE A 116 -3.84 -12.37 13.79
CA ILE A 116 -2.59 -12.88 13.22
C ILE A 116 -2.84 -14.08 12.29
N GLN A 117 -3.86 -14.88 12.60
CA GLN A 117 -4.23 -16.05 11.80
C GLN A 117 -4.76 -15.62 10.42
N ASP A 118 -5.50 -14.51 10.31
CA ASP A 118 -5.96 -13.98 9.03
C ASP A 118 -4.78 -13.62 8.12
N VAL A 119 -3.69 -13.10 8.69
CA VAL A 119 -2.46 -12.79 7.94
C VAL A 119 -1.76 -14.08 7.48
N ARG A 120 -1.64 -15.06 8.37
CA ARG A 120 -1.05 -16.38 8.07
C ARG A 120 -1.82 -17.12 6.98
N ASP A 121 -3.13 -17.09 7.05
CA ASP A 121 -3.99 -17.73 6.06
C ASP A 121 -3.87 -17.07 4.69
N ALA A 122 -3.60 -15.76 4.66
CA ALA A 122 -3.48 -14.99 3.43
C ALA A 122 -2.10 -15.14 2.74
N ILE A 123 -1.01 -15.04 3.50
CA ILE A 123 0.37 -14.96 2.96
C ILE A 123 1.36 -15.97 3.58
N GLY A 124 0.87 -16.88 4.43
CA GLY A 124 1.71 -17.90 5.10
C GLY A 124 2.52 -17.33 6.27
N GLU A 125 3.47 -18.12 6.74
CA GLU A 125 4.45 -17.71 7.75
C GLU A 125 5.59 -16.93 7.11
N PRO A 126 6.22 -15.99 7.86
CA PRO A 126 7.42 -15.32 7.39
C PRO A 126 8.55 -16.33 7.16
N LYS A 127 9.26 -16.19 6.05
CA LYS A 127 10.35 -17.10 5.73
C LYS A 127 11.55 -16.85 6.64
N GLU A 128 12.01 -17.92 7.27
CA GLU A 128 13.19 -17.89 8.14
C GLU A 128 14.45 -17.45 7.38
N GLY A 129 15.27 -16.62 8.00
CA GLY A 129 16.50 -16.11 7.39
C GLY A 129 16.32 -14.98 6.38
N CYS A 130 15.10 -14.55 6.09
CA CYS A 130 14.81 -13.40 5.24
C CYS A 130 14.38 -12.17 6.05
N TYR A 131 14.81 -10.99 5.61
CA TYR A 131 14.22 -9.74 6.08
C TYR A 131 12.80 -9.58 5.51
N GLN A 132 11.83 -9.32 6.36
CA GLN A 132 10.41 -9.34 6.00
C GLN A 132 9.91 -7.94 5.67
N ILE A 133 9.61 -7.67 4.39
CA ILE A 133 8.94 -6.45 3.94
C ILE A 133 7.46 -6.78 3.65
N LEU A 134 6.56 -6.15 4.38
CA LEU A 134 5.12 -6.31 4.20
C LEU A 134 4.50 -5.07 3.56
N LEU A 135 3.89 -5.24 2.39
CA LEU A 135 3.02 -4.24 1.76
C LEU A 135 1.59 -4.49 2.25
N ALA A 136 1.12 -3.69 3.20
CA ALA A 136 -0.22 -3.77 3.75
C ALA A 136 -0.88 -2.40 3.69
N HIS A 137 -1.87 -2.23 2.80
CA HIS A 137 -2.39 -0.93 2.42
C HIS A 137 -2.84 -0.07 3.61
N THR A 138 -3.53 -0.63 4.62
CA THR A 138 -3.94 0.12 5.80
C THR A 138 -2.97 -0.02 6.98
N PRO A 139 -2.55 1.07 7.64
CA PRO A 139 -1.64 1.01 8.78
C PRO A 139 -2.35 0.69 10.13
N VAL A 140 -3.67 0.58 10.13
CA VAL A 140 -4.47 0.42 11.37
C VAL A 140 -4.09 -0.83 12.14
N PHE A 141 -3.65 -1.88 11.44
CA PHE A 141 -3.30 -3.17 12.04
C PHE A 141 -1.78 -3.37 12.21
N MET A 142 -1.00 -2.32 12.26
CA MET A 142 0.46 -2.37 12.45
C MET A 142 0.92 -3.33 13.56
N PRO A 143 0.25 -3.38 14.77
CA PRO A 143 0.63 -4.34 15.80
C PRO A 143 0.42 -5.81 15.39
N VAL A 144 -0.51 -6.10 14.49
CA VAL A 144 -0.74 -7.47 13.98
C VAL A 144 0.34 -7.83 12.98
N TYR A 145 0.72 -6.90 12.11
CA TYR A 145 1.80 -7.09 11.14
C TYR A 145 3.14 -7.35 11.82
N GLN A 146 3.43 -6.59 12.87
CA GLN A 146 4.61 -6.81 13.71
C GLN A 146 4.59 -8.21 14.37
N LYS A 147 3.45 -8.62 14.92
CA LYS A 147 3.29 -9.94 15.54
C LYS A 147 3.39 -11.08 14.53
N TRP A 148 2.99 -10.87 13.29
CA TRP A 148 3.20 -11.84 12.21
C TRP A 148 4.67 -12.03 11.91
N GLY A 149 5.52 -11.03 12.09
CA GLY A 149 6.96 -11.10 11.90
C GLY A 149 7.50 -10.14 10.85
N ALA A 150 6.72 -9.12 10.43
CA ALA A 150 7.25 -8.08 9.56
C ALA A 150 8.38 -7.31 10.25
N ASP A 151 9.54 -7.19 9.59
CA ASP A 151 10.61 -6.28 10.01
C ASP A 151 10.30 -4.85 9.55
N MET A 152 9.71 -4.72 8.34
CA MET A 152 9.26 -3.47 7.78
C MET A 152 7.84 -3.61 7.23
N THR A 153 6.97 -2.66 7.52
CA THR A 153 5.64 -2.55 6.90
C THR A 153 5.51 -1.24 6.16
N LEU A 154 5.06 -1.30 4.90
CA LEU A 154 4.75 -0.15 4.07
C LEU A 154 3.24 -0.04 3.90
N SER A 155 2.69 1.11 4.25
CA SER A 155 1.24 1.39 4.23
C SER A 155 0.93 2.76 3.65
N GLY A 156 -0.34 2.98 3.29
CA GLY A 156 -0.89 4.24 2.83
C GLY A 156 -2.27 4.51 3.41
N HIS A 157 -3.31 4.51 2.55
CA HIS A 157 -4.75 4.53 2.87
C HIS A 157 -5.27 5.80 3.57
N LEU A 158 -4.55 6.33 4.56
CA LEU A 158 -5.02 7.45 5.39
C LEU A 158 -4.64 8.83 4.82
N HIS A 159 -3.87 8.85 3.73
CA HIS A 159 -3.45 10.05 2.99
C HIS A 159 -2.83 11.17 3.85
N GLY A 160 -2.27 10.84 5.00
CA GLY A 160 -1.79 11.86 5.97
C GLY A 160 -2.91 12.64 6.66
N GLY A 161 -4.16 12.20 6.50
CA GLY A 161 -5.37 12.95 6.87
C GLY A 161 -5.80 13.97 5.81
N ILE A 162 -7.02 14.48 5.90
CA ILE A 162 -7.53 15.57 5.03
C ILE A 162 -6.78 16.87 5.32
N ILE A 163 -6.52 17.13 6.61
CA ILE A 163 -5.79 18.28 7.12
C ILE A 163 -4.57 17.77 7.88
N GLY A 164 -3.38 18.19 7.46
CA GLY A 164 -2.13 17.97 8.19
C GLY A 164 -1.78 19.17 9.05
N LEU A 165 -1.38 18.93 10.30
CA LEU A 165 -0.83 19.97 11.16
C LEU A 165 0.68 19.75 11.30
N PRO A 166 1.51 20.75 11.01
CA PRO A 166 2.95 20.64 11.20
C PRO A 166 3.30 20.24 12.64
N GLY A 167 4.10 19.18 12.80
CA GLY A 167 4.52 18.68 14.12
C GLY A 167 3.49 17.81 14.87
N ILE A 168 2.22 17.78 14.44
CA ILE A 168 1.16 17.01 15.10
C ILE A 168 0.73 15.81 14.22
N GLY A 169 0.82 15.95 12.90
CA GLY A 169 0.37 14.92 11.94
C GLY A 169 -1.04 15.16 11.41
N GLY A 170 -1.72 14.09 10.99
CA GLY A 170 -3.08 14.17 10.44
C GLY A 170 -4.12 14.48 11.53
N LEU A 171 -4.94 15.51 11.31
CA LEU A 171 -5.99 15.89 12.25
C LEU A 171 -7.22 15.00 12.11
N ILE A 172 -7.65 14.70 10.89
CA ILE A 172 -8.82 13.89 10.59
C ILE A 172 -8.58 13.05 9.34
N THR A 173 -8.89 11.77 9.41
CA THR A 173 -8.82 10.88 8.24
C THR A 173 -10.06 11.02 7.35
N PRO A 174 -10.01 10.52 6.10
CA PRO A 174 -11.21 10.42 5.25
C PRO A 174 -12.33 9.58 5.88
N GLN A 175 -12.00 8.68 6.81
CA GLN A 175 -12.95 7.89 7.59
C GLN A 175 -13.51 8.63 8.81
N ALA A 176 -13.21 9.94 8.97
CA ALA A 176 -13.60 10.80 10.09
C ALA A 176 -13.03 10.33 11.47
N VAL A 177 -11.88 9.66 11.46
CA VAL A 177 -11.14 9.38 12.70
C VAL A 177 -10.29 10.61 13.03
N LEU A 178 -10.47 11.13 14.23
CA LEU A 178 -9.68 12.25 14.76
C LEU A 178 -8.36 11.73 15.32
N PHE A 179 -7.27 12.46 15.06
CA PHE A 179 -5.92 12.17 15.55
C PHE A 179 -5.49 10.71 15.36
N PRO A 180 -5.50 10.18 14.12
CA PRO A 180 -5.16 8.80 13.87
C PRO A 180 -3.71 8.52 14.26
N LYS A 181 -3.47 7.39 14.95
CA LYS A 181 -2.12 7.00 15.42
C LYS A 181 -1.11 6.91 14.27
N TYR A 182 -1.55 6.46 13.07
CA TYR A 182 -0.69 6.16 11.92
C TYR A 182 -1.07 7.00 10.70
N ALA A 183 -1.12 8.34 10.83
CA ALA A 183 -1.54 9.21 9.73
C ALA A 183 -0.53 9.30 8.58
N GLY A 184 0.76 9.26 8.89
CA GLY A 184 1.87 9.36 7.93
C GLY A 184 3.20 9.45 8.66
N GLY A 185 4.29 9.04 8.02
CA GLY A 185 5.64 9.08 8.59
C GLY A 185 6.17 7.69 9.02
N ILE A 186 7.20 7.68 9.87
CA ILE A 186 7.92 6.49 10.28
C ILE A 186 7.59 6.18 11.75
N TYR A 187 7.18 4.95 12.01
CA TYR A 187 6.86 4.43 13.34
C TYR A 187 7.80 3.27 13.67
N ARG A 188 8.39 3.29 14.87
CA ARG A 188 9.32 2.27 15.32
C ARG A 188 8.78 1.63 16.60
N GLU A 189 8.59 0.32 16.56
CA GLU A 189 8.14 -0.48 17.72
C GLU A 189 9.08 -1.70 17.86
N GLY A 190 10.03 -1.66 18.79
CA GLY A 190 11.08 -2.65 18.89
C GLY A 190 11.97 -2.69 17.64
N LYS A 191 12.06 -3.84 16.98
CA LYS A 191 12.80 -4.01 15.71
C LYS A 191 11.97 -3.66 14.48
N HIS A 192 10.64 -3.61 14.60
CA HIS A 192 9.73 -3.34 13.51
C HIS A 192 9.73 -1.85 13.12
N VAL A 193 9.72 -1.60 11.82
CA VAL A 193 9.61 -0.26 11.23
C VAL A 193 8.35 -0.18 10.38
N GLY A 194 7.37 0.61 10.80
CA GLY A 194 6.20 0.94 10.00
C GLY A 194 6.42 2.26 9.26
N ILE A 195 6.26 2.26 7.94
CA ILE A 195 6.31 3.46 7.11
C ILE A 195 4.94 3.68 6.50
N VAL A 196 4.36 4.84 6.77
CA VAL A 196 3.03 5.22 6.28
C VAL A 196 3.17 6.40 5.35
N SER A 197 2.99 6.16 4.04
CA SER A 197 3.03 7.20 3.03
C SER A 197 1.73 8.00 3.02
N ARG A 198 1.87 9.31 2.79
CA ARG A 198 0.72 10.20 2.51
C ARG A 198 0.20 10.04 1.09
N GLY A 199 0.93 9.31 0.25
CA GLY A 199 0.58 9.03 -1.13
C GLY A 199 0.70 10.24 -2.07
N LEU A 200 0.51 9.99 -3.37
CA LEU A 200 0.61 10.99 -4.43
C LEU A 200 -0.74 11.63 -4.79
N GLY A 201 -1.84 10.90 -4.60
CA GLY A 201 -3.19 11.28 -4.97
C GLY A 201 -3.96 12.04 -3.88
N THR A 202 -5.16 12.49 -4.23
CA THR A 202 -6.17 13.01 -3.30
C THR A 202 -7.24 11.96 -3.05
N HIS A 203 -8.00 12.11 -1.98
CA HIS A 203 -9.15 11.26 -1.66
C HIS A 203 -10.48 11.90 -2.10
N THR A 204 -11.57 11.56 -1.45
CA THR A 204 -12.96 12.03 -1.72
C THR A 204 -13.09 13.55 -1.94
N VAL A 205 -12.27 14.33 -1.25
CA VAL A 205 -12.16 15.79 -1.46
C VAL A 205 -10.81 16.05 -2.14
N ASN A 206 -10.83 16.67 -3.31
CA ASN A 206 -9.60 17.01 -4.06
C ASN A 206 -8.87 18.20 -3.41
N LEU A 207 -8.66 18.12 -2.11
CA LEU A 207 -7.98 19.14 -1.32
C LEU A 207 -6.99 18.47 -0.36
N ARG A 208 -5.75 18.94 -0.39
CA ARG A 208 -4.74 18.69 0.63
C ARG A 208 -4.35 20.01 1.26
N PHE A 209 -4.56 20.15 2.57
CA PHE A 209 -4.14 21.34 3.30
C PHE A 209 -3.01 20.99 4.25
N CYS A 210 -1.86 21.66 4.08
CA CYS A 210 -0.61 21.38 4.79
C CYS A 210 -0.19 19.89 4.76
N ASN A 211 -0.55 19.19 3.67
CA ASN A 211 -0.35 17.76 3.49
C ASN A 211 0.12 17.49 2.04
N PRO A 212 1.39 17.77 1.70
CA PRO A 212 1.91 17.60 0.34
C PRO A 212 1.91 16.12 -0.08
N ALA A 213 1.89 15.88 -1.39
CA ALA A 213 2.14 14.56 -1.96
C ALA A 213 3.54 14.09 -1.57
N GLU A 214 3.67 12.79 -1.29
CA GLU A 214 4.88 12.21 -0.73
C GLU A 214 5.36 11.01 -1.54
N LEU A 215 6.65 11.01 -1.85
CA LEU A 215 7.44 9.86 -2.25
C LEU A 215 8.36 9.53 -1.08
N VAL A 216 8.37 8.27 -0.65
CA VAL A 216 9.26 7.80 0.43
C VAL A 216 10.45 7.10 -0.21
N SER A 217 11.67 7.42 0.24
CA SER A 217 12.94 6.81 -0.18
C SER A 217 13.83 6.51 1.01
#